data_587c852436ec28792f23077ef6328096
#
_entry.id   587c852436ec28792f23077ef6328096
#
_cell.length_a   1.000
_cell.length_b   1.000
_cell.length_c   1.000
_cell.angle_alpha   90.00
_cell.angle_beta   90.00
_cell.angle_gamma   90.00
#
_symmetry.space_group_name_H-M   'P 1'
#
loop_
_entity.id
_entity.type
_entity.pdbx_description
1 polymer ?
#
loop_
_entity_poly.entity_id
_entity_poly.type
_entity_poly.pdbx_seq_one_letter_code
_entity_poly.pdbx_strand_id
1 'polypeptide(L)'
;PGPGGLTRGLLASGARRVVVLEKDSRCIPALNEIAEAYPGQLEIFNADALGFDIRTNLTAPIRIVANLPYNVGTELLIRWLTPKEWPPFWSTLTLMFQKEVAERIIATPGSKAYGRLAILAQWKTNPTIVMELSPEAFNPPPKVHSAVVHFDALPKPRFPAPASLL
;
A
#
# COMPACT_ATOMS: atom_id res chain seq x y z
N PRO A 1 -8.76 -6.42 -0.59
CA PRO A 1 -8.47 -7.51 0.39
C PRO A 1 -8.77 -8.91 -0.15
N GLY A 2 -9.54 -9.03 -1.27
CA GLY A 2 -9.98 -10.31 -1.74
C GLY A 2 -10.84 -11.03 -0.68
N PRO A 3 -10.67 -12.36 -0.51
CA PRO A 3 -11.43 -13.12 0.52
C PRO A 3 -10.96 -12.83 1.96
N GLY A 4 -10.04 -11.90 2.18
CA GLY A 4 -9.71 -11.39 3.51
C GLY A 4 -8.51 -12.02 4.22
N GLY A 5 -7.64 -12.75 3.52
CA GLY A 5 -6.47 -13.38 4.16
C GLY A 5 -5.58 -12.38 4.89
N LEU A 6 -5.18 -11.29 4.23
CA LEU A 6 -4.40 -10.21 4.84
C LEU A 6 -5.19 -9.49 5.94
N THR A 7 -6.47 -9.24 5.74
CA THR A 7 -7.37 -8.60 6.71
C THR A 7 -7.43 -9.39 8.01
N ARG A 8 -7.61 -10.71 7.90
CA ARG A 8 -7.62 -11.62 9.06
C ARG A 8 -6.27 -11.58 9.81
N GLY A 9 -5.16 -11.59 9.08
CA GLY A 9 -3.82 -11.48 9.67
C GLY A 9 -3.61 -10.17 10.45
N LEU A 10 -4.07 -9.04 9.91
CA LEU A 10 -3.99 -7.74 10.59
C LEU A 10 -4.82 -7.72 11.88
N LEU A 11 -6.06 -8.21 11.84
CA LEU A 11 -6.93 -8.30 13.02
C LEU A 11 -6.35 -9.23 14.09
N ALA A 12 -5.88 -10.42 13.70
CA ALA A 12 -5.24 -11.37 14.60
C ALA A 12 -3.96 -10.83 15.23
N SER A 13 -3.26 -9.90 14.54
CA SER A 13 -2.08 -9.20 15.07
C SER A 13 -2.40 -8.02 16.00
N GLY A 14 -3.68 -7.82 16.34
CA GLY A 14 -4.11 -6.80 17.32
C GLY A 14 -4.45 -5.44 16.71
N ALA A 15 -4.72 -5.35 15.41
CA ALA A 15 -5.23 -4.11 14.82
C ALA A 15 -6.61 -3.78 15.42
N ARG A 16 -6.73 -2.62 16.07
CA ARG A 16 -7.96 -2.20 16.74
C ARG A 16 -9.11 -1.85 15.79
N ARG A 17 -8.78 -1.33 14.62
CA ARG A 17 -9.73 -1.00 13.56
C ARG A 17 -9.05 -1.24 12.21
N VAL A 18 -9.71 -2.00 11.36
CA VAL A 18 -9.31 -2.26 9.98
C VAL A 18 -10.44 -1.79 9.07
N VAL A 19 -10.11 -1.02 8.06
CA VAL A 19 -11.05 -0.63 7.01
C VAL A 19 -10.57 -1.26 5.71
N VAL A 20 -11.46 -1.93 5.01
CA VAL A 20 -11.15 -2.60 3.75
C VAL A 20 -11.97 -2.00 2.60
N LEU A 21 -11.30 -1.81 1.47
CA LEU A 21 -11.91 -1.40 0.22
C LEU A 21 -11.84 -2.59 -0.74
N GLU A 22 -12.98 -3.17 -1.11
CA GLU A 22 -13.08 -4.30 -2.03
C GLU A 22 -13.98 -3.95 -3.20
N LYS A 23 -13.43 -4.07 -4.40
CA LYS A 23 -14.16 -3.79 -5.63
C LYS A 23 -15.02 -4.97 -6.07
N ASP A 24 -14.54 -6.19 -5.82
CA ASP A 24 -15.24 -7.41 -6.19
C ASP A 24 -16.30 -7.78 -5.14
N SER A 25 -17.57 -7.55 -5.47
CA SER A 25 -18.68 -7.86 -4.57
C SER A 25 -18.76 -9.35 -4.15
N ARG A 26 -18.16 -10.25 -4.94
CA ARG A 26 -18.12 -11.70 -4.61
C ARG A 26 -17.29 -12.00 -3.37
N CYS A 27 -16.37 -11.12 -3.00
CA CYS A 27 -15.53 -11.23 -1.81
C CYS A 27 -16.24 -10.70 -0.53
N ILE A 28 -17.30 -9.92 -0.66
CA ILE A 28 -17.97 -9.29 0.49
C ILE A 28 -18.52 -10.30 1.49
N PRO A 29 -19.16 -11.43 1.09
CA PRO A 29 -19.62 -12.42 2.07
C PRO A 29 -18.48 -12.95 2.95
N ALA A 30 -17.34 -13.31 2.39
CA ALA A 30 -16.18 -13.79 3.16
C ALA A 30 -15.61 -12.72 4.11
N LEU A 31 -15.65 -11.45 3.73
CA LEU A 31 -15.25 -10.35 4.59
C LEU A 31 -16.26 -10.13 5.74
N ASN A 32 -17.56 -10.33 5.50
CA ASN A 32 -18.59 -10.25 6.55
C ASN A 32 -18.39 -11.34 7.60
N GLU A 33 -18.06 -12.58 7.22
CA GLU A 33 -17.71 -13.65 8.17
C GLU A 33 -16.52 -13.24 9.06
N ILE A 34 -15.53 -12.53 8.51
CA ILE A 34 -14.42 -12.00 9.32
C ILE A 34 -14.93 -10.90 10.27
N ALA A 35 -15.82 -10.01 9.81
CA ALA A 35 -16.38 -8.96 10.65
C ALA A 35 -17.19 -9.51 11.83
N GLU A 36 -17.91 -10.61 11.63
CA GLU A 36 -18.62 -11.32 12.69
C GLU A 36 -17.67 -11.90 13.76
N ALA A 37 -16.50 -12.41 13.33
CA ALA A 37 -15.47 -12.91 14.23
C ALA A 37 -14.70 -11.81 14.98
N TYR A 38 -14.73 -10.57 14.48
CA TYR A 38 -14.06 -9.39 15.06
C TYR A 38 -15.04 -8.20 15.19
N PRO A 39 -16.05 -8.28 16.09
CA PRO A 39 -17.11 -7.28 16.19
C PRO A 39 -16.60 -5.87 16.41
N GLY A 40 -17.03 -4.93 15.57
CA GLY A 40 -16.65 -3.52 15.65
C GLY A 40 -15.22 -3.18 15.23
N GLN A 41 -14.40 -4.15 14.80
CA GLN A 41 -13.03 -3.93 14.40
C GLN A 41 -12.83 -3.88 12.87
N LEU A 42 -13.75 -4.45 12.08
CA LEU A 42 -13.69 -4.46 10.63
C LEU A 42 -14.84 -3.66 10.01
N GLU A 43 -14.48 -2.72 9.16
CA GLU A 43 -15.42 -1.93 8.36
C GLU A 43 -15.17 -2.20 6.87
N ILE A 44 -16.22 -2.49 6.12
CA ILE A 44 -16.13 -2.98 4.75
C ILE A 44 -16.81 -1.99 3.80
N PHE A 45 -16.07 -1.50 2.80
CA PHE A 45 -16.60 -0.70 1.71
C PHE A 45 -16.48 -1.48 0.40
N ASN A 46 -17.61 -1.69 -0.28
CA ASN A 46 -17.59 -2.21 -1.64
C ASN A 46 -17.29 -1.06 -2.61
N ALA A 47 -16.02 -0.78 -2.82
CA ALA A 47 -15.56 0.39 -3.56
C ALA A 47 -14.23 0.13 -4.28
N ASP A 48 -13.98 0.91 -5.34
CA ASP A 48 -12.68 0.94 -6.03
C ASP A 48 -11.74 1.88 -5.27
N ALA A 49 -10.57 1.36 -4.87
CA ALA A 49 -9.54 2.13 -4.15
C ALA A 49 -9.05 3.37 -4.95
N LEU A 50 -9.12 3.34 -6.27
CA LEU A 50 -8.77 4.47 -7.13
C LEU A 50 -9.78 5.63 -7.07
N GLY A 51 -11.04 5.35 -6.76
CA GLY A 51 -12.12 6.33 -6.68
C GLY A 51 -12.57 6.68 -5.26
N PHE A 52 -12.08 5.97 -4.24
CA PHE A 52 -12.50 6.17 -2.86
C PHE A 52 -11.75 7.32 -2.20
N ASP A 53 -12.47 8.28 -1.66
CA ASP A 53 -11.88 9.35 -0.88
C ASP A 53 -11.65 8.88 0.57
N ILE A 54 -10.41 8.50 0.85
CA ILE A 54 -10.00 8.01 2.16
C ILE A 54 -10.09 9.11 3.23
N ARG A 55 -9.85 10.37 2.87
CA ARG A 55 -9.81 11.50 3.82
C ARG A 55 -11.17 11.81 4.44
N THR A 56 -12.23 11.70 3.65
CA THR A 56 -13.60 11.97 4.12
C THR A 56 -14.15 10.87 5.01
N ASN A 57 -13.62 9.64 4.88
CA ASN A 57 -14.16 8.46 5.53
C ASN A 57 -13.31 7.96 6.72
N LEU A 58 -12.05 8.38 6.83
CA LEU A 58 -11.13 7.88 7.84
C LEU A 58 -10.39 9.00 8.59
N THR A 59 -10.14 8.77 9.87
CA THR A 59 -9.40 9.69 10.75
C THR A 59 -7.92 9.29 10.81
N ALA A 60 -7.02 10.26 10.62
CA ALA A 60 -5.58 10.05 10.78
C ALA A 60 -5.19 9.75 12.26
N PRO A 61 -4.07 9.04 12.52
CA PRO A 61 -3.10 8.53 11.55
C PRO A 61 -3.55 7.22 10.89
N ILE A 62 -3.38 7.10 9.59
CA ILE A 62 -3.75 5.92 8.81
C ILE A 62 -2.49 5.15 8.40
N ARG A 63 -2.53 3.84 8.52
CA ARG A 63 -1.52 2.91 7.97
C ARG A 63 -2.17 2.14 6.83
N ILE A 64 -1.58 2.19 5.65
CA ILE A 64 -2.09 1.49 4.48
C ILE A 64 -1.30 0.21 4.29
N VAL A 65 -1.99 -0.92 4.24
CA VAL A 65 -1.40 -2.25 3.99
C VAL A 65 -2.17 -2.87 2.83
N ALA A 66 -1.47 -3.21 1.74
CA ALA A 66 -2.14 -3.76 0.57
C ALA A 66 -1.26 -4.73 -0.23
N ASN A 67 -1.91 -5.82 -0.67
CA ASN A 67 -1.45 -6.69 -1.73
C ASN A 67 -2.29 -6.38 -2.98
N LEU A 68 -1.79 -5.46 -3.82
CA LEU A 68 -2.51 -4.97 -4.99
C LEU A 68 -2.10 -5.72 -6.26
N PRO A 69 -3.00 -5.82 -7.25
CA PRO A 69 -2.59 -6.23 -8.59
C PRO A 69 -1.44 -5.34 -9.09
N TYR A 70 -0.44 -5.92 -9.74
CA TYR A 70 0.80 -5.22 -10.10
C TYR A 70 0.60 -3.96 -10.96
N ASN A 71 -0.43 -3.96 -11.81
CA ASN A 71 -0.78 -2.82 -12.66
C ASN A 71 -1.40 -1.65 -11.89
N VAL A 72 -2.04 -1.91 -10.74
CA VAL A 72 -2.71 -0.88 -9.92
C VAL A 72 -1.79 -0.36 -8.80
N GLY A 73 -0.88 -1.21 -8.30
CA GLY A 73 -0.04 -0.90 -7.15
C GLY A 73 0.86 0.33 -7.36
N THR A 74 1.51 0.43 -8.53
CA THR A 74 2.38 1.58 -8.85
C THR A 74 1.57 2.88 -9.02
N GLU A 75 0.40 2.81 -9.64
CA GLU A 75 -0.48 3.97 -9.80
C GLU A 75 -0.95 4.52 -8.45
N LEU A 76 -1.41 3.64 -7.57
CA LEU A 76 -1.83 4.02 -6.22
C LEU A 76 -0.65 4.59 -5.40
N LEU A 77 0.53 3.97 -5.49
CA LEU A 77 1.73 4.49 -4.84
C LEU A 77 2.02 5.92 -5.29
N ILE A 78 2.03 6.19 -6.60
CA ILE A 78 2.27 7.53 -7.13
C ILE A 78 1.23 8.52 -6.59
N ARG A 79 -0.06 8.18 -6.61
CA ARG A 79 -1.13 9.04 -6.06
C ARG A 79 -0.93 9.35 -4.58
N TRP A 80 -0.54 8.37 -3.78
CA TRP A 80 -0.27 8.57 -2.35
C TRP A 80 1.00 9.37 -2.08
N LEU A 81 2.00 9.32 -2.97
CA LEU A 81 3.23 10.10 -2.88
C LEU A 81 3.08 11.53 -3.43
N THR A 82 2.01 11.82 -4.19
CA THR A 82 1.76 13.14 -4.79
C THR A 82 0.47 13.82 -4.28
N PRO A 83 0.20 13.84 -2.95
CA PRO A 83 -0.94 14.60 -2.45
C PRO A 83 -0.69 16.11 -2.64
N LYS A 84 -1.78 16.90 -2.67
CA LYS A 84 -1.71 18.36 -2.77
C LYS A 84 -0.94 18.99 -1.60
N GLU A 85 -1.05 18.40 -0.43
CA GLU A 85 -0.43 18.88 0.81
C GLU A 85 0.45 17.79 1.42
N TRP A 86 1.56 18.18 2.05
CA TRP A 86 2.44 17.31 2.80
C TRP A 86 2.60 17.81 4.24
N PRO A 87 2.55 16.97 5.29
CA PRO A 87 2.54 15.51 5.28
C PRO A 87 1.22 14.92 4.79
N PRO A 88 1.24 13.66 4.28
CA PRO A 88 0.06 13.01 3.75
C PRO A 88 -0.91 12.58 4.86
N PHE A 89 -2.13 12.14 4.48
CA PHE A 89 -3.13 11.61 5.41
C PHE A 89 -2.75 10.25 6.02
N TRP A 90 -1.75 9.57 5.48
CA TRP A 90 -1.23 8.29 5.96
C TRP A 90 0.14 8.48 6.63
N SER A 91 0.44 7.62 7.61
CA SER A 91 1.75 7.60 8.29
C SER A 91 2.71 6.62 7.66
N THR A 92 2.22 5.44 7.27
CA THR A 92 3.02 4.38 6.64
C THR A 92 2.25 3.71 5.52
N LEU A 93 3.00 3.21 4.52
CA LEU A 93 2.48 2.29 3.51
C LEU A 93 3.28 0.98 3.60
N THR A 94 2.59 -0.15 3.52
CA THR A 94 3.20 -1.48 3.40
C THR A 94 2.57 -2.17 2.21
N LEU A 95 3.29 -2.20 1.10
CA LEU A 95 2.75 -2.57 -0.19
C LEU A 95 3.58 -3.67 -0.84
N MET A 96 2.89 -4.61 -1.50
CA MET A 96 3.56 -5.65 -2.26
C MET A 96 3.69 -5.28 -3.73
N PHE A 97 4.88 -5.54 -4.28
CA PHE A 97 5.23 -5.31 -5.69
C PHE A 97 5.94 -6.54 -6.26
N GLN A 98 6.07 -6.60 -7.60
CA GLN A 98 7.07 -7.46 -8.21
C GLN A 98 8.45 -7.05 -7.69
N LYS A 99 9.36 -8.03 -7.48
CA LYS A 99 10.69 -7.78 -6.92
C LYS A 99 11.45 -6.71 -7.71
N GLU A 100 11.43 -6.74 -9.04
CA GLU A 100 12.06 -5.72 -9.89
C GLU A 100 11.54 -4.30 -9.60
N VAL A 101 10.22 -4.15 -9.39
CA VAL A 101 9.62 -2.85 -9.06
C VAL A 101 10.06 -2.39 -7.67
N ALA A 102 10.10 -3.30 -6.70
CA ALA A 102 10.58 -3.00 -5.35
C ALA A 102 12.05 -2.55 -5.36
N GLU A 103 12.90 -3.24 -6.10
CA GLU A 103 14.31 -2.87 -6.28
C GLU A 103 14.47 -1.48 -6.94
N ARG A 104 13.60 -1.13 -7.88
CA ARG A 104 13.57 0.21 -8.48
C ARG A 104 13.13 1.29 -7.50
N ILE A 105 12.22 0.98 -6.58
CA ILE A 105 11.75 1.93 -5.54
C ILE A 105 12.88 2.30 -4.58
N ILE A 106 13.70 1.31 -4.16
CA ILE A 106 14.77 1.51 -3.19
C ILE A 106 16.15 1.76 -3.84
N ALA A 107 16.21 1.82 -5.18
CA ALA A 107 17.46 1.97 -5.91
C ALA A 107 18.25 3.21 -5.48
N THR A 108 19.58 3.06 -5.35
CA THR A 108 20.47 4.16 -4.97
C THR A 108 20.89 5.00 -6.17
N PRO A 109 21.20 6.30 -6.00
CA PRO A 109 21.75 7.13 -7.05
C PRO A 109 22.98 6.50 -7.72
N GLY A 110 23.04 6.55 -9.06
CA GLY A 110 24.11 5.95 -9.84
C GLY A 110 23.92 4.48 -10.19
N SER A 111 22.97 3.76 -9.58
CA SER A 111 22.65 2.39 -9.99
C SER A 111 21.80 2.37 -11.28
N LYS A 112 21.88 1.26 -12.04
CA LYS A 112 21.11 1.09 -13.29
C LYS A 112 19.58 1.13 -13.06
N ALA A 113 19.12 0.73 -11.88
CA ALA A 113 17.71 0.70 -11.51
C ALA A 113 17.19 2.06 -11.04
N TYR A 114 18.07 3.04 -10.75
CA TYR A 114 17.69 4.34 -10.24
C TYR A 114 16.96 5.17 -11.29
N GLY A 115 15.78 5.65 -10.96
CA GLY A 115 14.95 6.40 -11.89
C GLY A 115 13.83 7.17 -11.18
N ARG A 116 12.88 7.67 -11.96
CA ARG A 116 11.77 8.52 -11.46
C ARG A 116 11.04 7.94 -10.25
N LEU A 117 10.81 6.64 -10.23
CA LEU A 117 10.09 5.98 -9.12
C LEU A 117 10.91 6.02 -7.82
N ALA A 118 12.24 5.76 -7.90
CA ALA A 118 13.14 5.88 -6.76
C ALA A 118 13.19 7.32 -6.22
N ILE A 119 13.33 8.29 -7.13
CA ILE A 119 13.38 9.72 -6.77
C ILE A 119 12.11 10.12 -6.04
N LEU A 120 10.93 9.82 -6.60
CA LEU A 120 9.65 10.18 -6.01
C LEU A 120 9.45 9.53 -4.63
N ALA A 121 9.70 8.23 -4.53
CA ALA A 121 9.53 7.49 -3.28
C ALA A 121 10.48 7.99 -2.19
N GLN A 122 11.77 8.11 -2.49
CA GLN A 122 12.79 8.49 -1.52
C GLN A 122 12.81 9.99 -1.21
N TRP A 123 12.21 10.82 -2.04
CA TRP A 123 12.05 12.26 -1.77
C TRP A 123 11.16 12.51 -0.56
N LYS A 124 10.10 11.75 -0.40
CA LYS A 124 9.05 11.98 0.60
C LYS A 124 8.93 10.91 1.66
N THR A 125 9.62 9.76 1.47
CA THR A 125 9.53 8.62 2.39
C THR A 125 10.90 7.95 2.60
N ASN A 126 10.93 7.00 3.56
CA ASN A 126 12.01 6.02 3.71
C ASN A 126 11.50 4.65 3.23
N PRO A 127 11.69 4.28 1.97
CA PRO A 127 11.28 2.97 1.49
C PRO A 127 12.31 1.90 1.86
N THR A 128 11.85 0.77 2.38
CA THR A 128 12.68 -0.41 2.70
C THR A 128 11.99 -1.68 2.25
N ILE A 129 12.72 -2.65 1.68
CA ILE A 129 12.20 -3.99 1.46
C ILE A 129 12.24 -4.72 2.80
N VAL A 130 11.07 -5.12 3.30
CA VAL A 130 10.92 -5.80 4.59
C VAL A 130 10.72 -7.31 4.45
N MET A 131 10.33 -7.77 3.27
CA MET A 131 10.12 -9.19 2.98
C MET A 131 10.23 -9.47 1.49
N GLU A 132 10.83 -10.60 1.13
CA GLU A 132 10.76 -11.17 -0.21
C GLU A 132 9.93 -12.45 -0.18
N LEU A 133 9.16 -12.69 -1.24
CA LEU A 133 8.26 -13.81 -1.37
C LEU A 133 8.51 -14.52 -2.70
N SER A 134 8.74 -15.82 -2.64
CA SER A 134 8.83 -16.64 -3.84
C SER A 134 7.44 -16.91 -4.43
N PRO A 135 7.35 -17.28 -5.72
CA PRO A 135 6.08 -17.61 -6.36
C PRO A 135 5.26 -18.67 -5.62
N GLU A 136 5.92 -19.63 -4.97
CA GLU A 136 5.26 -20.74 -4.26
C GLU A 136 4.46 -20.28 -3.02
N ALA A 137 4.69 -19.03 -2.55
CA ALA A 137 3.92 -18.46 -1.46
C ALA A 137 2.47 -18.08 -1.86
N PHE A 138 2.11 -18.20 -3.12
CA PHE A 138 0.83 -17.79 -3.68
C PHE A 138 0.09 -18.92 -4.37
N ASN A 139 -1.23 -18.84 -4.38
CA ASN A 139 -2.11 -19.76 -5.14
C ASN A 139 -3.18 -18.96 -5.92
N PRO A 140 -3.13 -18.95 -7.26
CA PRO A 140 -2.10 -19.51 -8.12
C PRO A 140 -0.75 -18.75 -8.01
N PRO A 141 0.39 -19.42 -8.26
CA PRO A 141 1.70 -18.78 -8.17
C PRO A 141 1.89 -17.76 -9.30
N PRO A 142 2.41 -16.56 -9.01
CA PRO A 142 2.81 -15.60 -10.04
C PRO A 142 4.05 -16.09 -10.79
N LYS A 143 4.36 -15.47 -11.92
CA LYS A 143 5.54 -15.84 -12.75
C LYS A 143 6.87 -15.30 -12.18
N VAL A 144 6.82 -14.37 -11.24
CA VAL A 144 7.99 -13.63 -10.72
C VAL A 144 7.92 -13.52 -9.20
N HIS A 145 9.09 -13.34 -8.57
CA HIS A 145 9.18 -13.06 -7.15
C HIS A 145 8.50 -11.73 -6.81
N SER A 146 7.98 -11.66 -5.60
CA SER A 146 7.38 -10.45 -5.02
C SER A 146 8.24 -9.94 -3.87
N ALA A 147 8.09 -8.67 -3.55
CA ALA A 147 8.68 -8.08 -2.37
C ALA A 147 7.69 -7.11 -1.71
N VAL A 148 7.70 -7.08 -0.39
CA VAL A 148 6.95 -6.13 0.41
C VAL A 148 7.85 -4.95 0.73
N VAL A 149 7.39 -3.76 0.34
CA VAL A 149 8.09 -2.51 0.62
C VAL A 149 7.31 -1.74 1.67
N HIS A 150 8.02 -1.33 2.71
CA HIS A 150 7.51 -0.45 3.75
C HIS A 150 8.00 0.98 3.50
N PHE A 151 7.11 1.95 3.67
CA PHE A 151 7.39 3.37 3.49
C PHE A 151 6.98 4.12 4.76
N ASP A 152 7.93 4.80 5.39
CA ASP A 152 7.64 5.78 6.43
C ASP A 152 7.53 7.17 5.81
N ALA A 153 6.42 7.86 6.05
CA ALA A 153 6.26 9.23 5.60
C ALA A 153 7.23 10.15 6.34
N LEU A 154 8.01 10.94 5.61
CA LEU A 154 8.84 11.98 6.22
C LEU A 154 7.96 13.17 6.64
N PRO A 155 8.29 13.88 7.72
CA PRO A 155 7.54 15.08 8.14
C PRO A 155 7.60 16.20 7.09
N LYS A 156 8.65 16.22 6.27
CA LYS A 156 8.82 17.13 5.11
C LYS A 156 9.62 16.44 4.01
N PRO A 157 9.43 16.80 2.74
CA PRO A 157 10.27 16.32 1.66
C PRO A 157 11.76 16.60 1.91
N ARG A 158 12.66 15.72 1.47
CA ARG A 158 14.12 15.84 1.71
C ARG A 158 14.73 17.10 1.13
N PHE A 159 14.16 17.60 0.04
CA PHE A 159 14.59 18.82 -0.65
C PHE A 159 13.38 19.52 -1.30
N PRO A 160 13.41 20.84 -1.44
CA PRO A 160 12.33 21.56 -2.14
C PRO A 160 12.29 21.11 -3.60
N ALA A 161 11.10 20.78 -4.09
CA ALA A 161 10.92 20.54 -5.52
C ALA A 161 10.81 21.88 -6.26
N PRO A 162 11.41 22.01 -7.44
CA PRO A 162 11.07 23.09 -8.34
C PRO A 162 9.58 23.00 -8.69
N ALA A 163 8.86 24.12 -8.63
CA ALA A 163 7.43 24.18 -8.93
C ALA A 163 7.06 23.65 -10.33
N SER A 164 8.03 23.55 -11.23
CA SER A 164 7.90 23.03 -12.59
C SER A 164 7.89 21.50 -12.70
N LEU A 165 8.11 20.76 -11.61
CA LEU A 165 8.14 19.29 -11.59
C LEU A 165 6.94 18.66 -10.89
N LEU A 166 5.99 19.45 -10.42
CA LEU A 166 4.70 19.07 -9.84
C LEU A 166 3.58 19.40 -10.81
#